data_490f59393df0c5f75f5794ae40205229
#
_entry.id   490f59393df0c5f75f5794ae40205229
#
_cell.length_a   1.000
_cell.length_b   1.000
_cell.length_c   1.000
_cell.angle_alpha   90.00
_cell.angle_beta   90.00
_cell.angle_gamma   90.00
#
_symmetry.space_group_name_H-M   'P 1'
#
loop_
_entity.id
_entity.type
_entity.pdbx_description
1 polymer ?
#
loop_
_entity_poly.entity_id
_entity_poly.type
_entity_poly.pdbx_seq_one_letter_code
_entity_poly.pdbx_strand_id
1 'polypeptide(L)'
;MNPSLYRCPVCHASLAQDAQTLVCAQGHRHPVVDGLPDFVPQESLNEEQRQSIDYYDQSAAIYDDVADLSFRIQKQDEAVTRREFVKLLALQPDDRVLEIATGTGRDAVNIAEQLGADGLLCAMDLSRAMLLRCREKLADAKPAVELCVGSASSLPFADGTFDALFSFGGLNVFPDVAGALREMVRVCKPGARIVVGDESLGPWLHESEYGRILLHNSPLFRHQPPLHLLPVQARKVRLQWVVGAAYYLIDFEVGEGEPPADFDIEIPGARGGTLRTRYHGRLEGVSPETLALARKAREKSGQSMHHWLDDVVRAAALKALEDDGSSS
;
A
#
# COMPACT_ATOMS: atom_id res chain seq x y z
N MET A 1 2.04 23.56 8.09
CA MET A 1 2.32 22.25 8.73
C MET A 1 1.36 22.02 9.88
N ASN A 2 0.68 20.90 9.89
CA ASN A 2 -0.24 20.48 10.96
C ASN A 2 0.35 19.27 11.72
N PRO A 3 0.97 19.46 12.90
CA PRO A 3 1.63 18.39 13.65
C PRO A 3 0.70 17.24 14.06
N SER A 4 -0.59 17.53 14.25
CA SER A 4 -1.58 16.51 14.67
C SER A 4 -1.87 15.46 13.59
N LEU A 5 -1.55 15.77 12.34
CA LEU A 5 -1.68 14.85 11.21
C LEU A 5 -0.66 13.70 11.29
N TYR A 6 0.54 14.02 11.80
CA TYR A 6 1.66 13.09 11.77
C TYR A 6 1.72 12.16 12.98
N ARG A 7 2.36 11.02 12.77
CA ARG A 7 2.74 10.05 13.81
C ARG A 7 4.24 9.74 13.69
N CYS A 8 4.83 9.40 14.80
CA CYS A 8 6.21 8.94 14.78
C CYS A 8 6.35 7.66 13.96
N PRO A 9 7.16 7.61 12.88
CA PRO A 9 7.28 6.40 12.05
C PRO A 9 7.96 5.23 12.78
N VAL A 10 8.60 5.49 13.94
CA VAL A 10 9.29 4.46 14.73
C VAL A 10 8.35 3.77 15.71
N CYS A 11 7.44 4.52 16.37
CA CYS A 11 6.61 3.99 17.45
C CYS A 11 5.12 4.32 17.31
N HIS A 12 4.71 4.97 16.24
CA HIS A 12 3.34 5.39 15.90
C HIS A 12 2.67 6.32 16.94
N ALA A 13 3.43 6.80 17.96
CA ALA A 13 2.92 7.76 18.93
C ALA A 13 2.67 9.13 18.29
N SER A 14 1.76 9.90 18.90
CA SER A 14 1.52 11.28 18.52
C SER A 14 2.78 12.14 18.66
N LEU A 15 2.88 13.17 17.83
CA LEU A 15 4.00 14.10 17.81
C LEU A 15 3.57 15.44 18.38
N ALA A 16 4.44 16.05 19.17
CA ALA A 16 4.34 17.43 19.63
C ALA A 16 5.44 18.27 18.97
N GLN A 17 5.14 19.52 18.67
CA GLN A 17 6.13 20.44 18.12
C GLN A 17 6.97 21.06 19.25
N ASP A 18 8.28 20.95 19.14
CA ASP A 18 9.28 21.56 20.00
C ASP A 18 10.24 22.38 19.11
N ALA A 19 10.01 23.69 19.02
CA ALA A 19 10.69 24.58 18.09
C ALA A 19 10.63 24.09 16.63
N GLN A 20 11.76 23.74 16.02
CA GLN A 20 11.87 23.19 14.66
C GLN A 20 12.04 21.67 14.66
N THR A 21 11.38 20.98 15.57
CA THR A 21 11.46 19.53 15.71
C THR A 21 10.08 18.99 16.11
N LEU A 22 9.69 17.85 15.57
CA LEU A 22 8.56 17.06 16.05
C LEU A 22 9.09 15.96 16.97
N VAL A 23 8.51 15.81 18.16
CA VAL A 23 9.00 14.88 19.20
C VAL A 23 7.85 14.02 19.68
N CYS A 24 8.05 12.71 19.80
CA CYS A 24 7.10 11.79 20.41
C CYS A 24 7.37 11.59 21.91
N ALA A 25 6.40 11.03 22.63
CA ALA A 25 6.53 10.74 24.06
C ALA A 25 7.68 9.76 24.40
N GLN A 26 8.17 8.97 23.42
CA GLN A 26 9.30 8.05 23.59
C GLN A 26 10.65 8.72 23.24
N GLY A 27 10.66 10.02 22.94
CA GLY A 27 11.87 10.79 22.70
C GLY A 27 12.41 10.75 21.28
N HIS A 28 11.76 10.08 20.32
CA HIS A 28 12.17 10.17 18.91
C HIS A 28 11.96 11.58 18.40
N ARG A 29 12.95 12.09 17.69
CA ARG A 29 12.99 13.48 17.21
C ARG A 29 13.05 13.51 15.68
N HIS A 30 12.21 14.34 15.07
CA HIS A 30 12.10 14.51 13.62
C HIS A 30 12.26 16.02 13.31
N PRO A 31 13.35 16.44 12.68
CA PRO A 31 13.60 17.86 12.40
C PRO A 31 12.60 18.41 11.39
N VAL A 32 12.35 19.72 11.49
CA VAL A 32 11.61 20.47 10.48
C VAL A 32 12.60 21.40 9.79
N VAL A 33 12.89 21.15 8.52
CA VAL A 33 13.86 21.89 7.73
C VAL A 33 13.14 22.49 6.53
N ASP A 34 13.33 23.79 6.29
CA ASP A 34 12.61 24.57 5.26
C ASP A 34 11.09 24.49 5.37
N GLY A 35 10.57 24.28 6.61
CA GLY A 35 9.15 24.07 6.87
C GLY A 35 8.62 22.68 6.53
N LEU A 36 9.48 21.74 6.15
CA LEU A 36 9.16 20.35 5.84
C LEU A 36 9.59 19.45 7.01
N PRO A 37 8.67 18.70 7.64
CA PRO A 37 9.04 17.64 8.58
C PRO A 37 9.87 16.59 7.87
N ASP A 38 10.95 16.13 8.51
CA ASP A 38 11.82 15.08 8.00
C ASP A 38 11.72 13.84 8.91
N PHE A 39 11.09 12.80 8.40
CA PHE A 39 10.84 11.55 9.11
C PHE A 39 11.84 10.45 8.76
N VAL A 40 12.89 10.75 8.00
CA VAL A 40 13.90 9.78 7.58
C VAL A 40 15.12 9.88 8.49
N PRO A 41 15.35 8.90 9.39
CA PRO A 41 16.59 8.86 10.15
C PRO A 41 17.78 8.63 9.20
N GLN A 42 18.72 9.55 9.18
CA GLN A 42 19.87 9.49 8.27
C GLN A 42 20.72 8.22 8.48
N GLU A 43 20.73 7.71 9.72
CA GLU A 43 21.43 6.48 10.09
C GLU A 43 20.80 5.22 9.50
N SER A 44 19.50 5.27 9.17
CA SER A 44 18.75 4.12 8.62
C SER A 44 18.85 3.98 7.11
N LEU A 45 19.38 4.99 6.42
CA LEU A 45 19.56 4.97 4.97
C LEU A 45 20.69 4.03 4.57
N ASN A 46 20.42 3.12 3.64
CA ASN A 46 21.47 2.37 2.97
C ASN A 46 22.15 3.21 1.89
N GLU A 47 23.22 2.68 1.30
CA GLU A 47 24.01 3.39 0.30
C GLU A 47 23.20 3.71 -0.97
N GLU A 48 22.37 2.78 -1.44
CA GLU A 48 21.52 2.97 -2.63
C GLU A 48 20.50 4.08 -2.43
N GLN A 49 19.91 4.15 -1.23
CA GLN A 49 18.97 5.22 -0.87
C GLN A 49 19.65 6.59 -0.84
N ARG A 50 20.88 6.68 -0.27
CA ARG A 50 21.64 7.94 -0.27
C ARG A 50 21.96 8.39 -1.69
N GLN A 51 22.46 7.48 -2.54
CA GLN A 51 22.74 7.78 -3.94
C GLN A 51 21.49 8.22 -4.71
N SER A 52 20.34 7.60 -4.43
CA SER A 52 19.05 8.00 -5.01
C SER A 52 18.65 9.41 -4.58
N ILE A 53 18.74 9.73 -3.28
CA ILE A 53 18.45 11.08 -2.76
C ILE A 53 19.37 12.10 -3.41
N ASP A 54 20.69 11.85 -3.44
CA ASP A 54 21.68 12.75 -4.04
C ASP A 54 21.40 12.98 -5.52
N TYR A 55 21.03 11.92 -6.26
CA TYR A 55 20.68 12.02 -7.67
C TYR A 55 19.44 12.91 -7.89
N TYR A 56 18.37 12.68 -7.13
CA TYR A 56 17.14 13.46 -7.26
C TYR A 56 17.30 14.89 -6.75
N ASP A 57 18.05 15.12 -5.68
CA ASP A 57 18.35 16.47 -5.19
C ASP A 57 19.13 17.31 -6.24
N GLN A 58 20.12 16.71 -6.90
CA GLN A 58 20.89 17.38 -7.96
C GLN A 58 20.08 17.61 -9.24
N SER A 59 19.19 16.69 -9.57
CA SER A 59 18.38 16.76 -10.80
C SER A 59 17.10 17.59 -10.64
N ALA A 60 16.68 17.95 -9.45
CA ALA A 60 15.39 18.59 -9.17
C ALA A 60 15.14 19.86 -10.01
N ALA A 61 16.20 20.62 -10.32
CA ALA A 61 16.10 21.87 -11.08
C ALA A 61 15.71 21.66 -12.55
N ILE A 62 16.11 20.53 -13.13
CA ILE A 62 15.90 20.21 -14.56
C ILE A 62 14.98 19.01 -14.77
N TYR A 63 14.48 18.44 -13.68
CA TYR A 63 13.72 17.18 -13.72
C TYR A 63 12.50 17.27 -14.63
N ASP A 64 11.74 18.35 -14.54
CA ASP A 64 10.54 18.54 -15.33
C ASP A 64 10.82 18.67 -16.84
N ASP A 65 11.99 19.18 -17.21
CA ASP A 65 12.39 19.37 -18.62
C ASP A 65 12.68 18.03 -19.33
N VAL A 66 13.00 16.99 -18.57
CA VAL A 66 13.39 15.68 -19.11
C VAL A 66 12.39 14.57 -18.79
N ALA A 67 11.59 14.71 -17.73
CA ALA A 67 10.71 13.64 -17.25
C ALA A 67 9.51 13.38 -18.19
N ASP A 68 9.13 14.35 -19.04
CA ASP A 68 8.09 14.16 -20.07
C ASP A 68 8.56 13.30 -21.27
N LEU A 69 9.89 13.10 -21.39
CA LEU A 69 10.48 12.43 -22.54
C LEU A 69 9.91 11.03 -22.77
N SER A 70 9.68 10.27 -21.70
CA SER A 70 9.09 8.93 -21.78
C SER A 70 7.72 8.95 -22.45
N PHE A 71 6.89 9.92 -22.13
CA PHE A 71 5.56 10.09 -22.73
C PHE A 71 5.66 10.54 -24.21
N ARG A 72 6.56 11.48 -24.49
CA ARG A 72 6.80 11.97 -25.86
C ARG A 72 7.32 10.88 -26.79
N ILE A 73 8.22 10.02 -26.32
CA ILE A 73 8.70 8.83 -27.07
C ILE A 73 7.51 7.94 -27.44
N GLN A 74 6.53 7.78 -26.53
CA GLN A 74 5.30 7.01 -26.75
C GLN A 74 4.21 7.77 -27.50
N LYS A 75 4.51 8.99 -28.00
CA LYS A 75 3.56 9.88 -28.70
C LYS A 75 2.30 10.19 -27.86
N GLN A 76 2.46 10.30 -26.55
CA GLN A 76 1.41 10.65 -25.60
C GLN A 76 1.67 12.03 -24.98
N ASP A 77 0.60 12.76 -24.73
CA ASP A 77 0.62 13.98 -23.92
C ASP A 77 0.67 13.57 -22.43
N GLU A 78 1.71 13.96 -21.74
CA GLU A 78 1.91 13.60 -20.35
C GLU A 78 0.82 14.18 -19.43
N ALA A 79 0.49 15.47 -19.58
CA ALA A 79 -0.48 16.12 -18.71
C ALA A 79 -1.85 15.48 -18.82
N VAL A 80 -2.28 15.13 -20.04
CA VAL A 80 -3.52 14.39 -20.29
C VAL A 80 -3.44 12.99 -19.66
N THR A 81 -2.34 12.28 -19.89
CA THR A 81 -2.17 10.90 -19.45
C THR A 81 -2.15 10.80 -17.91
N ARG A 82 -1.39 11.68 -17.23
CA ARG A 82 -1.35 11.70 -15.76
C ARG A 82 -2.70 12.05 -15.13
N ARG A 83 -3.44 12.96 -15.77
CA ARG A 83 -4.82 13.27 -15.33
C ARG A 83 -5.73 12.03 -15.39
N GLU A 84 -5.60 11.21 -16.42
CA GLU A 84 -6.35 9.94 -16.51
C GLU A 84 -5.93 8.93 -15.43
N PHE A 85 -4.64 8.90 -15.05
CA PHE A 85 -4.18 8.06 -13.94
C PHE A 85 -4.81 8.49 -12.61
N VAL A 86 -4.80 9.79 -12.32
CA VAL A 86 -5.38 10.35 -11.08
C VAL A 86 -6.89 10.13 -11.03
N LYS A 87 -7.61 10.15 -12.15
CA LYS A 87 -9.06 9.83 -12.19
C LYS A 87 -9.41 8.43 -11.69
N LEU A 88 -8.46 7.48 -11.72
CA LEU A 88 -8.66 6.13 -11.17
C LEU A 88 -8.91 6.15 -9.65
N LEU A 89 -8.48 7.19 -8.94
CA LEU A 89 -8.76 7.38 -7.52
C LEU A 89 -10.25 7.65 -7.25
N ALA A 90 -11.01 8.17 -8.24
CA ALA A 90 -12.42 8.54 -8.12
C ALA A 90 -12.70 9.50 -6.94
N LEU A 91 -11.87 10.53 -6.81
CA LEU A 91 -11.84 11.47 -5.68
C LEU A 91 -13.15 12.23 -5.48
N GLN A 92 -13.46 12.49 -4.21
CA GLN A 92 -14.48 13.45 -3.80
C GLN A 92 -13.81 14.78 -3.40
N PRO A 93 -14.51 15.93 -3.47
CA PRO A 93 -13.89 17.23 -3.16
C PRO A 93 -13.31 17.39 -1.75
N ASP A 94 -13.80 16.63 -0.77
CA ASP A 94 -13.40 16.67 0.64
C ASP A 94 -12.47 15.51 1.06
N ASP A 95 -12.02 14.70 0.10
CA ASP A 95 -11.13 13.57 0.37
C ASP A 95 -9.78 14.02 0.92
N ARG A 96 -9.22 13.16 1.74
CA ARG A 96 -7.84 13.23 2.23
C ARG A 96 -6.99 12.28 1.40
N VAL A 97 -6.08 12.80 0.62
CA VAL A 97 -5.27 12.04 -0.32
C VAL A 97 -3.81 12.05 0.11
N LEU A 98 -3.15 10.89 0.04
CA LEU A 98 -1.71 10.77 0.18
C LEU A 98 -1.09 10.48 -1.19
N GLU A 99 -0.08 11.26 -1.58
CA GLU A 99 0.81 10.94 -2.69
C GLU A 99 2.19 10.57 -2.17
N ILE A 100 2.72 9.43 -2.62
CA ILE A 100 4.06 8.92 -2.24
C ILE A 100 4.96 8.95 -3.46
N ALA A 101 6.24 9.33 -3.25
CA ALA A 101 7.20 9.59 -4.31
C ALA A 101 6.70 10.68 -5.27
N THR A 102 6.22 11.79 -4.68
CA THR A 102 5.59 12.88 -5.42
C THR A 102 6.54 13.60 -6.38
N GLY A 103 7.86 13.47 -6.16
CA GLY A 103 8.88 14.19 -6.92
C GLY A 103 8.62 15.70 -6.91
N THR A 104 8.61 16.31 -8.09
CA THR A 104 8.31 17.74 -8.27
C THR A 104 6.81 18.06 -8.24
N GLY A 105 5.93 17.09 -7.92
CA GLY A 105 4.49 17.32 -7.79
C GLY A 105 3.70 17.27 -9.11
N ARG A 106 4.14 16.51 -10.09
CA ARG A 106 3.49 16.41 -11.42
C ARG A 106 2.11 15.78 -11.33
N ASP A 107 1.92 14.79 -10.46
CA ASP A 107 0.61 14.20 -10.18
C ASP A 107 -0.11 14.93 -9.05
N ALA A 108 0.62 15.48 -8.06
CA ALA A 108 0.08 16.30 -6.98
C ALA A 108 -0.81 17.45 -7.48
N VAL A 109 -0.40 18.13 -8.54
CA VAL A 109 -1.20 19.19 -9.17
C VAL A 109 -2.53 18.64 -9.69
N ASN A 110 -2.51 17.50 -10.39
CA ASN A 110 -3.71 16.87 -10.91
C ASN A 110 -4.65 16.37 -9.80
N ILE A 111 -4.08 15.92 -8.67
CA ILE A 111 -4.85 15.54 -7.47
C ILE A 111 -5.48 16.78 -6.85
N ALA A 112 -4.70 17.84 -6.64
CA ALA A 112 -5.17 19.10 -6.05
C ALA A 112 -6.28 19.76 -6.89
N GLU A 113 -6.24 19.65 -8.22
CA GLU A 113 -7.30 20.14 -9.12
C GLU A 113 -8.65 19.43 -8.91
N GLN A 114 -8.66 18.18 -8.44
CA GLN A 114 -9.88 17.41 -8.18
C GLN A 114 -10.44 17.63 -6.77
N LEU A 115 -9.61 18.15 -5.85
CA LEU A 115 -10.01 18.43 -4.47
C LEU A 115 -10.61 19.84 -4.34
N GLY A 116 -11.52 19.98 -3.39
CA GLY A 116 -12.11 21.26 -2.97
C GLY A 116 -11.32 21.89 -1.83
N ALA A 117 -11.84 23.01 -1.30
CA ALA A 117 -11.23 23.71 -0.19
C ALA A 117 -11.24 22.92 1.14
N ASP A 118 -12.16 21.98 1.29
CA ASP A 118 -12.27 21.11 2.46
C ASP A 118 -11.41 19.83 2.33
N GLY A 119 -10.81 19.61 1.16
CA GLY A 119 -9.92 18.48 0.89
C GLY A 119 -8.53 18.67 1.49
N LEU A 120 -7.78 17.58 1.58
CA LEU A 120 -6.40 17.57 2.05
C LEU A 120 -5.53 16.75 1.10
N LEU A 121 -4.47 17.35 0.58
CA LEU A 121 -3.39 16.66 -0.11
C LEU A 121 -2.16 16.57 0.78
N CYS A 122 -1.76 15.36 1.15
CA CYS A 122 -0.44 15.09 1.72
C CYS A 122 0.46 14.55 0.62
N ALA A 123 1.64 15.13 0.42
CA ALA A 123 2.60 14.65 -0.55
C ALA A 123 3.96 14.40 0.09
N MET A 124 4.57 13.26 -0.23
CA MET A 124 5.78 12.78 0.42
C MET A 124 6.80 12.32 -0.60
N ASP A 125 8.06 12.65 -0.34
CA ASP A 125 9.22 12.18 -1.11
C ASP A 125 10.43 12.00 -0.19
N LEU A 126 11.44 11.26 -0.63
CA LEU A 126 12.74 11.18 0.05
C LEU A 126 13.62 12.40 -0.24
N SER A 127 13.47 13.01 -1.42
CA SER A 127 14.22 14.19 -1.85
C SER A 127 13.53 15.47 -1.37
N ARG A 128 14.23 16.22 -0.52
CA ARG A 128 13.77 17.54 -0.10
C ARG A 128 13.74 18.54 -1.26
N ALA A 129 14.72 18.49 -2.15
CA ALA A 129 14.78 19.40 -3.29
C ALA A 129 13.57 19.21 -4.22
N MET A 130 13.14 17.97 -4.43
CA MET A 130 11.91 17.66 -5.17
C MET A 130 10.68 18.26 -4.48
N LEU A 131 10.53 18.07 -3.16
CA LEU A 131 9.40 18.63 -2.40
C LEU A 131 9.35 20.17 -2.42
N LEU A 132 10.49 20.83 -2.46
CA LEU A 132 10.52 22.30 -2.61
C LEU A 132 9.94 22.73 -3.96
N ARG A 133 10.22 22.00 -5.04
CA ARG A 133 9.60 22.23 -6.35
C ARG A 133 8.09 21.89 -6.34
N CYS A 134 7.72 20.80 -5.69
CA CYS A 134 6.31 20.44 -5.50
C CYS A 134 5.56 21.56 -4.78
N ARG A 135 6.13 22.12 -3.71
CA ARG A 135 5.56 23.25 -2.96
C ARG A 135 5.32 24.47 -3.82
N GLU A 136 6.29 24.81 -4.71
CA GLU A 136 6.14 25.94 -5.63
C GLU A 136 4.94 25.74 -6.56
N LYS A 137 4.77 24.52 -7.12
CA LYS A 137 3.64 24.21 -8.02
C LYS A 137 2.29 24.20 -7.31
N LEU A 138 2.26 23.88 -6.03
CA LEU A 138 1.03 23.78 -5.23
C LEU A 138 0.72 25.07 -4.46
N ALA A 139 1.44 26.17 -4.69
CA ALA A 139 1.28 27.41 -3.95
C ALA A 139 -0.16 27.99 -4.01
N ASP A 140 -0.85 27.82 -5.13
CA ASP A 140 -2.21 28.29 -5.36
C ASP A 140 -3.26 27.15 -5.31
N ALA A 141 -2.90 25.99 -4.72
CA ALA A 141 -3.82 24.86 -4.60
C ALA A 141 -5.03 25.21 -3.71
N LYS A 142 -6.21 24.72 -4.11
CA LYS A 142 -7.46 24.95 -3.34
C LYS A 142 -7.50 24.16 -2.03
N PRO A 143 -7.15 22.85 -2.02
CA PRO A 143 -7.14 22.07 -0.79
C PRO A 143 -6.01 22.51 0.14
N ALA A 144 -6.08 22.11 1.41
CA ALA A 144 -4.94 22.16 2.29
C ALA A 144 -3.82 21.23 1.78
N VAL A 145 -2.57 21.70 1.78
CA VAL A 145 -1.41 20.93 1.33
C VAL A 145 -0.43 20.73 2.48
N GLU A 146 -0.05 19.50 2.74
CA GLU A 146 0.98 19.11 3.70
C GLU A 146 2.07 18.31 3.01
N LEU A 147 3.32 18.74 3.15
CA LEU A 147 4.49 18.11 2.54
C LEU A 147 5.42 17.59 3.62
N CYS A 148 6.00 16.41 3.44
CA CYS A 148 7.01 15.89 4.35
C CYS A 148 8.04 15.01 3.65
N VAL A 149 9.27 14.99 4.17
CA VAL A 149 10.29 14.04 3.79
C VAL A 149 10.02 12.73 4.53
N GLY A 150 9.92 11.61 3.79
CA GLY A 150 9.57 10.33 4.40
C GLY A 150 9.83 9.13 3.50
N SER A 151 9.84 7.94 4.11
CA SER A 151 10.01 6.67 3.43
C SER A 151 8.67 5.96 3.27
N ALA A 152 8.43 5.39 2.09
CA ALA A 152 7.23 4.59 1.81
C ALA A 152 7.09 3.36 2.72
N SER A 153 8.19 2.84 3.24
CA SER A 153 8.19 1.65 4.13
C SER A 153 7.88 1.97 5.60
N SER A 154 7.72 3.26 5.96
CA SER A 154 7.40 3.68 7.33
C SER A 154 6.69 5.04 7.28
N LEU A 155 5.41 5.01 7.00
CA LEU A 155 4.62 6.22 6.77
C LEU A 155 4.30 6.94 8.09
N PRO A 156 4.56 8.25 8.19
CA PRO A 156 4.38 9.02 9.42
C PRO A 156 2.91 9.44 9.63
N PHE A 157 1.96 8.52 9.43
CA PHE A 157 0.53 8.78 9.54
C PHE A 157 -0.16 7.69 10.36
N ALA A 158 -1.29 8.04 10.98
CA ALA A 158 -2.12 7.06 11.69
C ALA A 158 -2.83 6.12 10.71
N ASP A 159 -3.25 4.96 11.23
CA ASP A 159 -4.07 4.01 10.50
C ASP A 159 -5.38 4.69 10.05
N GLY A 160 -5.85 4.34 8.86
CA GLY A 160 -7.13 4.81 8.33
C GLY A 160 -7.24 6.34 8.21
N THR A 161 -6.15 7.03 7.87
CA THR A 161 -6.12 8.49 7.73
C THR A 161 -6.66 8.97 6.39
N PHE A 162 -6.40 8.25 5.30
CA PHE A 162 -6.62 8.71 3.93
C PHE A 162 -7.79 7.99 3.24
N ASP A 163 -8.50 8.75 2.39
CA ASP A 163 -9.58 8.27 1.55
C ASP A 163 -9.06 7.71 0.22
N ALA A 164 -7.88 8.18 -0.23
CA ALA A 164 -7.22 7.68 -1.42
C ALA A 164 -5.69 7.81 -1.31
N LEU A 165 -4.95 7.00 -2.08
CA LEU A 165 -3.51 7.03 -2.15
C LEU A 165 -3.02 6.85 -3.58
N PHE A 166 -2.03 7.65 -3.97
CA PHE A 166 -1.40 7.61 -5.29
C PHE A 166 0.12 7.47 -5.18
N SER A 167 0.74 6.69 -6.08
CA SER A 167 2.18 6.64 -6.25
C SER A 167 2.54 6.21 -7.68
N PHE A 168 3.31 7.02 -8.40
CA PHE A 168 3.72 6.69 -9.77
C PHE A 168 5.19 7.04 -10.02
N GLY A 169 5.96 6.05 -10.47
CA GLY A 169 7.38 6.20 -10.82
C GLY A 169 8.34 6.14 -9.63
N GLY A 170 7.95 5.49 -8.51
CA GLY A 170 8.81 5.33 -7.35
C GLY A 170 8.89 3.89 -6.83
N LEU A 171 7.95 3.03 -7.23
CA LEU A 171 7.79 1.69 -6.64
C LEU A 171 8.98 0.78 -6.93
N ASN A 172 9.55 0.86 -8.13
CA ASN A 172 10.69 0.03 -8.57
C ASN A 172 12.00 0.33 -7.81
N VAL A 173 12.09 1.50 -7.15
CA VAL A 173 13.26 1.92 -6.37
C VAL A 173 13.01 1.85 -4.86
N PHE A 174 11.85 1.38 -4.41
CA PHE A 174 11.61 1.16 -2.99
C PHE A 174 12.40 -0.08 -2.51
N PRO A 175 13.15 0.02 -1.42
CA PRO A 175 13.96 -1.11 -0.92
C PRO A 175 13.10 -2.27 -0.36
N ASP A 176 11.89 -1.98 0.12
CA ASP A 176 10.89 -2.95 0.59
C ASP A 176 9.51 -2.62 -0.01
N VAL A 177 9.25 -3.10 -1.21
CA VAL A 177 7.97 -2.90 -1.90
C VAL A 177 6.81 -3.52 -1.12
N ALA A 178 7.02 -4.72 -0.53
CA ALA A 178 5.97 -5.38 0.24
C ALA A 178 5.63 -4.60 1.52
N GLY A 179 6.63 -4.06 2.21
CA GLY A 179 6.45 -3.17 3.36
C GLY A 179 5.73 -1.89 2.98
N ALA A 180 6.15 -1.26 1.88
CA ALA A 180 5.50 -0.05 1.38
C ALA A 180 4.01 -0.29 1.06
N LEU A 181 3.67 -1.37 0.37
CA LEU A 181 2.27 -1.71 0.08
C LEU A 181 1.45 -1.99 1.35
N ARG A 182 2.05 -2.62 2.37
CA ARG A 182 1.38 -2.79 3.69
C ARG A 182 1.12 -1.45 4.38
N GLU A 183 2.11 -0.56 4.37
CA GLU A 183 1.97 0.79 4.93
C GLU A 183 0.92 1.63 4.19
N MET A 184 0.89 1.56 2.85
CA MET A 184 -0.13 2.21 2.03
C MET A 184 -1.55 1.77 2.44
N VAL A 185 -1.76 0.45 2.62
CA VAL A 185 -3.04 -0.09 3.09
C VAL A 185 -3.33 0.33 4.53
N ARG A 186 -2.33 0.31 5.43
CA ARG A 186 -2.50 0.70 6.85
C ARG A 186 -3.02 2.13 7.00
N VAL A 187 -2.44 3.07 6.27
CA VAL A 187 -2.80 4.49 6.40
C VAL A 187 -4.10 4.87 5.68
N CYS A 188 -4.60 3.99 4.82
CA CYS A 188 -5.86 4.18 4.11
C CYS A 188 -7.04 3.62 4.89
N LYS A 189 -8.20 4.26 4.75
CA LYS A 189 -9.48 3.80 5.31
C LYS A 189 -9.96 2.54 4.57
N PRO A 190 -10.75 1.67 5.20
CA PRO A 190 -11.54 0.69 4.47
C PRO A 190 -12.39 1.38 3.40
N GLY A 191 -12.40 0.83 2.18
CA GLY A 191 -13.05 1.43 1.01
C GLY A 191 -12.19 2.44 0.24
N ALA A 192 -11.06 2.88 0.80
CA ALA A 192 -10.14 3.78 0.12
C ALA A 192 -9.60 3.16 -1.17
N ARG A 193 -9.33 4.00 -2.17
CA ARG A 193 -8.74 3.57 -3.43
C ARG A 193 -7.25 3.88 -3.46
N ILE A 194 -6.47 2.87 -3.83
CA ILE A 194 -5.02 2.97 -4.03
C ILE A 194 -4.70 2.78 -5.50
N VAL A 195 -3.90 3.68 -6.07
CA VAL A 195 -3.36 3.58 -7.43
C VAL A 195 -1.84 3.65 -7.33
N VAL A 196 -1.17 2.61 -7.81
CA VAL A 196 0.30 2.57 -7.88
C VAL A 196 0.75 2.18 -9.28
N GLY A 197 1.86 2.72 -9.74
CA GLY A 197 2.39 2.39 -11.05
C GLY A 197 3.87 2.73 -11.20
N ASP A 198 4.51 2.07 -12.17
CA ASP A 198 5.93 2.28 -12.45
C ASP A 198 6.30 1.72 -13.82
N GLU A 199 7.59 1.83 -14.20
CA GLU A 199 8.13 1.24 -15.41
C GLU A 199 8.01 -0.28 -15.37
N SER A 200 7.46 -0.83 -16.44
CA SER A 200 7.44 -2.26 -16.77
C SER A 200 7.05 -2.43 -18.22
N LEU A 201 7.89 -3.06 -19.01
CA LEU A 201 7.51 -3.40 -20.37
C LEU A 201 6.54 -4.57 -20.39
N GLY A 202 5.45 -4.43 -21.15
CA GLY A 202 4.50 -5.53 -21.37
C GLY A 202 5.21 -6.79 -21.85
N PRO A 203 5.06 -7.96 -21.18
CA PRO A 203 5.86 -9.15 -21.46
C PRO A 203 5.81 -9.61 -22.92
N TRP A 204 4.69 -9.38 -23.60
CA TRP A 204 4.51 -9.72 -25.04
C TRP A 204 5.34 -8.89 -25.99
N LEU A 205 5.97 -7.80 -25.51
CA LEU A 205 6.80 -6.89 -26.32
C LEU A 205 8.29 -7.17 -26.17
N HIS A 206 8.74 -8.02 -25.25
CA HIS A 206 10.15 -8.22 -24.94
C HIS A 206 10.98 -8.63 -26.17
N GLU A 207 10.43 -9.44 -27.06
CA GLU A 207 11.11 -9.91 -28.28
C GLU A 207 10.92 -9.00 -29.49
N SER A 208 10.12 -7.93 -29.38
CA SER A 208 9.93 -6.95 -30.43
C SER A 208 11.15 -6.03 -30.53
N GLU A 209 11.35 -5.35 -31.67
CA GLU A 209 12.36 -4.30 -31.79
C GLU A 209 12.16 -3.18 -30.79
N TYR A 210 10.90 -2.73 -30.63
CA TYR A 210 10.48 -1.76 -29.63
C TYR A 210 10.90 -2.16 -28.21
N GLY A 211 10.62 -3.40 -27.83
CA GLY A 211 10.95 -3.90 -26.49
C GLY A 211 12.46 -4.00 -26.27
N ARG A 212 13.21 -4.51 -27.26
CA ARG A 212 14.68 -4.58 -27.17
C ARG A 212 15.32 -3.21 -27.02
N ILE A 213 14.79 -2.17 -27.70
CA ILE A 213 15.27 -0.79 -27.57
C ILE A 213 15.04 -0.28 -26.14
N LEU A 214 13.82 -0.42 -25.58
CA LEU A 214 13.52 0.03 -24.23
C LEU A 214 14.37 -0.69 -23.18
N LEU A 215 14.42 -2.03 -23.24
CA LEU A 215 15.18 -2.86 -22.31
C LEU A 215 16.70 -2.63 -22.36
N HIS A 216 17.21 -2.16 -23.50
CA HIS A 216 18.62 -1.76 -23.64
C HIS A 216 18.91 -0.41 -22.96
N ASN A 217 17.97 0.53 -23.05
CA ASN A 217 18.16 1.89 -22.53
C ASN A 217 17.92 2.01 -21.02
N SER A 218 17.00 1.22 -20.45
CA SER A 218 16.74 1.25 -19.00
C SER A 218 16.44 -0.14 -18.44
N PRO A 219 17.16 -0.55 -17.39
CA PRO A 219 16.88 -1.81 -16.69
C PRO A 219 15.52 -1.80 -15.96
N LEU A 220 14.96 -0.62 -15.67
CA LEU A 220 13.68 -0.47 -14.96
C LEU A 220 12.52 -1.14 -15.72
N PHE A 221 12.55 -1.14 -17.06
CA PHE A 221 11.54 -1.84 -17.87
C PHE A 221 11.51 -3.36 -17.68
N ARG A 222 12.50 -3.97 -16.99
CA ARG A 222 12.54 -5.42 -16.67
C ARG A 222 11.74 -5.77 -15.44
N HIS A 223 11.39 -4.79 -14.60
CA HIS A 223 10.57 -5.03 -13.42
C HIS A 223 9.19 -5.56 -13.82
N GLN A 224 8.64 -6.42 -12.98
CA GLN A 224 7.30 -6.94 -13.16
C GLN A 224 6.34 -6.28 -12.16
N PRO A 225 5.07 -6.03 -12.55
CA PRO A 225 4.07 -5.54 -11.61
C PRO A 225 4.01 -6.42 -10.36
N PRO A 226 4.12 -5.86 -9.14
CA PRO A 226 4.29 -6.63 -7.90
C PRO A 226 2.96 -7.19 -7.36
N LEU A 227 2.15 -7.84 -8.20
CA LEU A 227 0.85 -8.41 -7.81
C LEU A 227 0.94 -9.42 -6.67
N HIS A 228 2.03 -10.18 -6.60
CA HIS A 228 2.28 -11.17 -5.57
C HIS A 228 2.64 -10.57 -4.19
N LEU A 229 2.90 -9.26 -4.14
CA LEU A 229 3.20 -8.51 -2.91
C LEU A 229 1.99 -7.73 -2.38
N LEU A 230 0.87 -7.73 -3.12
CA LEU A 230 -0.33 -7.04 -2.67
C LEU A 230 -0.82 -7.62 -1.33
N PRO A 231 -1.17 -6.75 -0.36
CA PRO A 231 -1.73 -7.19 0.91
C PRO A 231 -3.07 -7.92 0.74
N VAL A 232 -3.39 -8.80 1.70
CA VAL A 232 -4.64 -9.57 1.69
C VAL A 232 -5.90 -8.70 1.70
N GLN A 233 -5.78 -7.44 2.09
CA GLN A 233 -6.84 -6.44 2.06
C GLN A 233 -7.13 -5.87 0.66
N ALA A 234 -6.31 -6.15 -0.35
CA ALA A 234 -6.56 -5.65 -1.71
C ALA A 234 -7.83 -6.29 -2.29
N ARG A 235 -8.74 -5.44 -2.78
CA ARG A 235 -10.02 -5.82 -3.39
C ARG A 235 -10.16 -5.21 -4.76
N LYS A 236 -10.91 -5.84 -5.65
CA LYS A 236 -11.22 -5.34 -7.01
C LYS A 236 -9.96 -4.92 -7.77
N VAL A 237 -8.87 -5.67 -7.61
CA VAL A 237 -7.57 -5.37 -8.20
C VAL A 237 -7.67 -5.33 -9.73
N ARG A 238 -7.16 -4.27 -10.33
CA ARG A 238 -7.00 -4.14 -11.78
C ARG A 238 -5.54 -3.86 -12.10
N LEU A 239 -5.04 -4.46 -13.16
CA LEU A 239 -3.73 -4.21 -13.73
C LEU A 239 -3.93 -3.76 -15.18
N GLN A 240 -3.28 -2.67 -15.56
CA GLN A 240 -3.27 -2.19 -16.94
C GLN A 240 -1.86 -1.74 -17.32
N TRP A 241 -1.46 -2.03 -18.56
CA TRP A 241 -0.29 -1.43 -19.17
C TRP A 241 -0.67 -0.14 -19.88
N VAL A 242 0.09 0.90 -19.61
CA VAL A 242 -0.14 2.25 -20.10
C VAL A 242 1.11 2.79 -20.79
N VAL A 243 1.03 3.97 -21.39
CA VAL A 243 2.17 4.66 -22.02
C VAL A 243 2.93 3.72 -22.98
N GLY A 244 2.24 3.25 -24.04
CA GLY A 244 2.84 2.32 -25.02
C GLY A 244 3.20 0.94 -24.44
N ALA A 245 2.56 0.53 -23.34
CA ALA A 245 2.88 -0.67 -22.57
C ALA A 245 4.31 -0.66 -21.98
N ALA A 246 4.88 0.53 -21.73
CA ALA A 246 6.16 0.73 -21.06
C ALA A 246 6.01 0.98 -19.56
N TYR A 247 4.78 1.21 -19.08
CA TYR A 247 4.42 1.40 -17.69
C TYR A 247 3.20 0.55 -17.34
N TYR A 248 3.06 0.24 -16.06
CA TYR A 248 1.84 -0.38 -15.52
C TYR A 248 1.16 0.52 -14.50
N LEU A 249 -0.13 0.32 -14.33
CA LEU A 249 -0.89 0.79 -13.18
C LEU A 249 -1.58 -0.41 -12.52
N ILE A 250 -1.52 -0.47 -11.20
CA ILE A 250 -2.34 -1.33 -10.36
C ILE A 250 -3.25 -0.42 -9.56
N ASP A 251 -4.55 -0.61 -9.68
CA ASP A 251 -5.53 0.05 -8.81
C ASP A 251 -6.35 -0.98 -8.05
N PHE A 252 -6.68 -0.68 -6.80
CA PHE A 252 -7.48 -1.55 -5.95
C PHE A 252 -8.16 -0.78 -4.82
N GLU A 253 -9.18 -1.39 -4.21
CA GLU A 253 -9.85 -0.88 -3.01
C GLU A 253 -9.29 -1.57 -1.76
N VAL A 254 -9.19 -0.84 -0.66
CA VAL A 254 -8.79 -1.38 0.64
C VAL A 254 -9.98 -2.06 1.30
N GLY A 255 -9.88 -3.35 1.55
CA GLY A 255 -10.86 -4.12 2.30
C GLY A 255 -10.43 -4.37 3.75
N GLU A 256 -11.31 -4.97 4.52
CA GLU A 256 -11.01 -5.43 5.87
C GLU A 256 -10.62 -6.91 5.85
N GLY A 257 -9.48 -7.27 6.46
CA GLY A 257 -9.01 -8.64 6.58
C GLY A 257 -8.95 -9.42 5.26
N GLU A 258 -9.25 -10.72 5.31
CA GLU A 258 -9.37 -11.58 4.13
C GLU A 258 -10.71 -11.36 3.41
N PRO A 259 -10.82 -11.74 2.10
CA PRO A 259 -12.08 -11.70 1.40
C PRO A 259 -13.15 -12.55 2.12
N PRO A 260 -14.38 -12.04 2.30
CA PRO A 260 -15.43 -12.83 2.92
C PRO A 260 -15.75 -14.05 2.06
N ALA A 261 -15.76 -15.22 2.69
CA ALA A 261 -16.11 -16.48 2.03
C ALA A 261 -16.77 -17.44 3.02
N ASP A 262 -17.82 -18.13 2.60
CA ASP A 262 -18.41 -19.25 3.35
C ASP A 262 -17.86 -20.56 2.77
N PHE A 263 -16.86 -21.12 3.45
CA PHE A 263 -16.25 -22.39 3.11
C PHE A 263 -17.04 -23.60 3.64
N ASP A 264 -18.14 -23.39 4.37
CA ASP A 264 -18.95 -24.42 4.98
C ASP A 264 -20.24 -24.73 4.18
N ILE A 265 -20.42 -24.11 3.01
CA ILE A 265 -21.50 -24.45 2.07
C ILE A 265 -21.32 -25.89 1.58
N GLU A 266 -22.38 -26.73 1.72
CA GLU A 266 -22.38 -28.10 1.25
C GLU A 266 -22.28 -28.17 -0.28
N ILE A 267 -21.32 -28.95 -0.76
CA ILE A 267 -21.09 -29.15 -2.20
C ILE A 267 -21.89 -30.38 -2.65
N PRO A 268 -22.85 -30.24 -3.57
CA PRO A 268 -23.63 -31.36 -4.07
C PRO A 268 -22.75 -32.36 -4.85
N GLY A 269 -23.19 -33.64 -4.88
CA GLY A 269 -22.53 -34.72 -5.62
C GLY A 269 -21.96 -35.82 -4.75
N ALA A 270 -21.46 -36.88 -5.37
CA ALA A 270 -21.01 -38.12 -4.72
C ALA A 270 -19.90 -37.90 -3.67
N ARG A 271 -19.01 -36.92 -3.87
CA ARG A 271 -17.96 -36.59 -2.91
C ARG A 271 -18.49 -35.84 -1.70
N GLY A 272 -19.52 -35.00 -1.87
CA GLY A 272 -20.15 -34.19 -0.82
C GLY A 272 -19.16 -33.33 -0.03
N GLY A 273 -19.56 -32.92 1.19
CA GLY A 273 -18.77 -32.11 2.11
C GLY A 273 -18.68 -30.65 1.69
N THR A 274 -17.83 -29.88 2.36
CA THR A 274 -17.60 -28.45 2.14
C THR A 274 -16.16 -28.22 1.70
N LEU A 275 -15.80 -27.02 1.22
CA LEU A 275 -14.39 -26.68 0.92
C LEU A 275 -13.51 -26.84 2.17
N ARG A 276 -14.00 -26.43 3.33
CA ARG A 276 -13.28 -26.54 4.61
C ARG A 276 -13.01 -27.99 4.98
N THR A 277 -14.03 -28.88 4.90
CA THR A 277 -13.85 -30.30 5.21
C THR A 277 -12.97 -31.03 4.18
N ARG A 278 -12.88 -30.54 2.94
CA ARG A 278 -11.97 -31.07 1.92
C ARG A 278 -10.52 -30.65 2.16
N TYR A 279 -10.30 -29.48 2.74
CA TYR A 279 -8.97 -28.96 3.08
C TYR A 279 -8.41 -29.59 4.36
N HIS A 280 -9.19 -29.54 5.46
CA HIS A 280 -8.77 -30.04 6.78
C HIS A 280 -9.00 -31.54 6.98
N GLY A 281 -9.81 -32.19 6.13
CA GLY A 281 -10.24 -33.56 6.31
C GLY A 281 -11.51 -33.65 7.17
N ARG A 282 -11.88 -34.89 7.51
CA ARG A 282 -13.04 -35.22 8.34
C ARG A 282 -12.56 -35.96 9.58
N LEU A 283 -13.15 -35.65 10.73
CA LEU A 283 -12.98 -36.47 11.91
C LEU A 283 -13.80 -37.76 11.71
N GLU A 284 -13.11 -38.89 11.60
CA GLU A 284 -13.70 -40.20 11.48
C GLU A 284 -13.77 -40.90 12.86
N GLY A 285 -14.62 -41.89 13.00
CA GLY A 285 -14.69 -42.74 14.20
C GLY A 285 -15.65 -42.26 15.29
N VAL A 286 -16.49 -41.26 15.02
CA VAL A 286 -17.57 -40.88 15.95
C VAL A 286 -18.91 -41.50 15.57
N SER A 287 -19.75 -41.83 16.58
CA SER A 287 -21.11 -42.37 16.34
C SER A 287 -22.03 -41.32 15.71
N PRO A 288 -23.09 -41.72 15.01
CA PRO A 288 -24.10 -40.77 14.48
C PRO A 288 -24.71 -39.88 15.56
N GLU A 289 -24.91 -40.40 16.79
CA GLU A 289 -25.43 -39.67 17.94
C GLU A 289 -24.46 -38.56 18.36
N THR A 290 -23.14 -38.88 18.43
CA THR A 290 -22.10 -37.91 18.74
C THR A 290 -22.00 -36.83 17.68
N LEU A 291 -22.12 -37.19 16.40
CA LEU A 291 -22.14 -36.23 15.30
C LEU A 291 -23.34 -35.27 15.41
N ALA A 292 -24.53 -35.79 15.77
CA ALA A 292 -25.72 -34.97 15.97
C ALA A 292 -25.57 -33.98 17.14
N LEU A 293 -24.94 -34.44 18.24
CA LEU A 293 -24.62 -33.57 19.38
C LEU A 293 -23.60 -32.48 19.02
N ALA A 294 -22.55 -32.83 18.28
CA ALA A 294 -21.57 -31.89 17.81
C ALA A 294 -22.18 -30.78 16.92
N ARG A 295 -23.09 -31.15 16.01
CA ARG A 295 -23.83 -30.19 15.17
C ARG A 295 -24.63 -29.20 16.01
N LYS A 296 -25.39 -29.69 16.99
CA LYS A 296 -26.19 -28.81 17.89
C LYS A 296 -25.33 -27.90 18.76
N ALA A 297 -24.21 -28.43 19.27
CA ALA A 297 -23.30 -27.65 20.10
C ALA A 297 -22.62 -26.52 19.29
N ARG A 298 -22.18 -26.85 18.06
CA ARG A 298 -21.62 -25.88 17.12
C ARG A 298 -22.62 -24.78 16.75
N GLU A 299 -23.89 -25.15 16.44
CA GLU A 299 -24.92 -24.16 16.12
C GLU A 299 -25.12 -23.18 17.26
N LYS A 300 -25.12 -23.67 18.52
CA LYS A 300 -25.25 -22.84 19.71
C LYS A 300 -24.06 -21.91 19.94
N SER A 301 -22.84 -22.32 19.52
CA SER A 301 -21.62 -21.51 19.68
C SER A 301 -21.46 -20.43 18.60
N GLY A 302 -22.19 -20.52 17.49
CA GLY A 302 -22.03 -19.61 16.32
C GLY A 302 -20.75 -19.83 15.54
N GLN A 303 -19.93 -20.82 15.90
CA GLN A 303 -18.66 -21.12 15.21
C GLN A 303 -18.88 -22.02 13.97
N SER A 304 -17.85 -22.07 13.07
CA SER A 304 -17.81 -23.11 12.06
C SER A 304 -17.58 -24.49 12.69
N MET A 305 -17.98 -25.56 12.03
CA MET A 305 -17.75 -26.94 12.53
C MET A 305 -16.25 -27.21 12.71
N HIS A 306 -15.40 -26.66 11.84
CA HIS A 306 -13.96 -26.79 11.95
C HIS A 306 -13.42 -26.15 13.24
N HIS A 307 -13.71 -24.87 13.48
CA HIS A 307 -13.21 -24.16 14.67
C HIS A 307 -13.72 -24.81 15.96
N TRP A 308 -15.01 -25.17 15.99
CA TRP A 308 -15.59 -25.83 17.15
C TRP A 308 -14.94 -27.20 17.42
N LEU A 309 -14.70 -28.02 16.38
CA LEU A 309 -14.03 -29.30 16.55
C LEU A 309 -12.57 -29.15 16.96
N ASP A 310 -11.84 -28.20 16.37
CA ASP A 310 -10.44 -27.94 16.73
C ASP A 310 -10.33 -27.54 18.21
N ASP A 311 -11.17 -26.63 18.68
CA ASP A 311 -11.21 -26.21 20.09
C ASP A 311 -11.51 -27.37 21.03
N VAL A 312 -12.56 -28.15 20.73
CA VAL A 312 -13.00 -29.26 21.59
C VAL A 312 -12.00 -30.41 21.60
N VAL A 313 -11.50 -30.81 20.45
CA VAL A 313 -10.54 -31.91 20.34
C VAL A 313 -9.20 -31.53 20.96
N ARG A 314 -8.74 -30.29 20.73
CA ARG A 314 -7.52 -29.76 21.35
C ARG A 314 -7.63 -29.75 22.88
N ALA A 315 -8.74 -29.23 23.41
CA ALA A 315 -8.97 -29.19 24.86
C ALA A 315 -8.99 -30.60 25.49
N ALA A 316 -9.66 -31.53 24.83
CA ALA A 316 -9.73 -32.92 25.29
C ALA A 316 -8.37 -33.63 25.22
N ALA A 317 -7.60 -33.40 24.14
CA ALA A 317 -6.26 -33.98 23.98
C ALA A 317 -5.27 -33.42 25.01
N LEU A 318 -5.26 -32.10 25.25
CA LEU A 318 -4.40 -31.50 26.28
C LEU A 318 -4.71 -32.03 27.65
N LYS A 319 -6.00 -32.14 28.03
CA LYS A 319 -6.42 -32.72 29.30
C LYS A 319 -5.93 -34.17 29.47
N ALA A 320 -6.09 -35.00 28.43
CA ALA A 320 -5.64 -36.39 28.48
C ALA A 320 -4.10 -36.51 28.66
N LEU A 321 -3.33 -35.61 28.06
CA LEU A 321 -1.86 -35.59 28.23
C LEU A 321 -1.41 -35.07 29.59
N GLU A 322 -2.20 -34.18 30.24
CA GLU A 322 -1.93 -33.70 31.59
C GLU A 322 -2.22 -34.77 32.63
N ASP A 323 -3.31 -35.55 32.47
CA ASP A 323 -3.71 -36.63 33.35
C ASP A 323 -2.69 -37.79 33.37
N ASP A 324 -2.01 -38.09 32.25
CA ASP A 324 -0.94 -39.09 32.15
C ASP A 324 0.36 -38.67 32.87
N GLY A 325 0.61 -37.36 33.04
CA GLY A 325 1.77 -36.84 33.76
C GLY A 325 1.71 -36.90 35.27
N SER A 326 0.52 -37.23 35.85
CA SER A 326 0.31 -37.31 37.32
C SER A 326 0.38 -38.72 37.90
N SER A 327 0.70 -39.73 37.08
CA SER A 327 0.76 -41.15 37.47
C SER A 327 2.18 -41.75 37.40
N SER A 328 3.24 -40.92 37.59
CA SER A 328 4.61 -41.42 37.61
C SER A 328 5.30 -41.11 38.94
#